data_7bb6ba3fc56ffb2f7b4e1cf4d95b1436
#
_entry.id   7bb6ba3fc56ffb2f7b4e1cf4d95b1436
#
_cell.length_a   1.000
_cell.length_b   1.000
_cell.length_c   1.000
_cell.angle_alpha   90.00
_cell.angle_beta   90.00
_cell.angle_gamma   90.00
#
_symmetry.space_group_name_H-M   'P 1'
#
loop_
_entity.id
_entity.type
_entity.pdbx_description
1 polymer ?
#
loop_
_entity_poly.entity_id
_entity_poly.type
_entity_poly.pdbx_seq_one_letter_code
_entity_poly.pdbx_strand_id
1 'polypeptide(L)'
;MAGMPLYELWGGRCRTGVPCYTHAEGATIEECIQKVGELKERGYRCIRAQVGGYGGKDMPHQPPEGSFEGCYYDPKEYMKKTIQLFERLRETYGWDLELCHDVHERLRPSDAVMFAKDMEKLRLFFLEDCLSPEQSGWFKQIRQNCATPLAMGELFNNPNEWMGLITEREIDYIRIHLSQIGGITPARKVIALCDAFGIRTAWHGPIDLTPIGHAVNIHLDMVSPNFGIQEWSDTNTLTEDEGAVALHQIFNGIPEMRDGYLYLNGKPGIGVDIDEKAAAEYPCSEEVVTWDWMLPRLPDGTAVRP
;
A
#
# COMPACT_ATOMS: atom_id res chain seq x y z
N MET A 1 30.34 -14.04 10.61
CA MET A 1 29.51 -14.30 9.44
C MET A 1 29.97 -13.41 8.29
N ALA A 2 29.25 -13.24 7.17
CA ALA A 2 29.79 -12.61 5.94
C ALA A 2 30.27 -11.15 6.08
N GLY A 3 29.83 -10.43 7.12
CA GLY A 3 30.26 -9.04 7.38
C GLY A 3 29.81 -8.01 6.30
N MET A 4 28.72 -8.32 5.57
CA MET A 4 28.20 -7.49 4.49
C MET A 4 26.67 -7.31 4.60
N PRO A 5 26.07 -6.26 3.99
CA PRO A 5 24.63 -6.10 3.91
C PRO A 5 23.95 -7.26 3.16
N LEU A 6 22.67 -7.53 3.45
CA LEU A 6 21.95 -8.63 2.82
C LEU A 6 21.88 -8.54 1.30
N TYR A 7 21.70 -7.35 0.73
CA TYR A 7 21.64 -7.18 -0.73
C TYR A 7 22.95 -7.60 -1.42
N GLU A 8 24.11 -7.44 -0.77
CA GLU A 8 25.39 -7.94 -1.31
C GLU A 8 25.45 -9.47 -1.26
N LEU A 9 24.97 -10.08 -0.17
CA LEU A 9 24.91 -11.54 -0.04
C LEU A 9 23.98 -12.17 -1.08
N TRP A 10 22.97 -11.46 -1.56
CA TRP A 10 21.98 -11.94 -2.51
C TRP A 10 22.34 -11.70 -3.99
N GLY A 11 23.52 -11.18 -4.27
CA GLY A 11 24.04 -11.02 -5.64
C GLY A 11 24.39 -9.58 -6.01
N GLY A 12 24.27 -8.65 -5.06
CA GLY A 12 24.57 -7.23 -5.27
C GLY A 12 23.35 -6.42 -5.69
N ARG A 13 23.51 -5.12 -5.63
CA ARG A 13 22.44 -4.15 -5.84
C ARG A 13 22.21 -3.79 -7.31
N CYS A 14 20.96 -3.72 -7.73
CA CYS A 14 20.55 -3.19 -9.03
C CYS A 14 20.39 -1.65 -9.04
N ARG A 15 20.29 -1.02 -7.85
CA ARG A 15 20.04 0.42 -7.67
C ARG A 15 20.72 0.95 -6.42
N THR A 16 20.85 2.27 -6.32
CA THR A 16 21.48 2.93 -5.16
C THR A 16 20.48 3.51 -4.17
N GLY A 17 19.28 3.83 -4.61
CA GLY A 17 18.14 4.28 -3.80
C GLY A 17 16.87 3.60 -4.29
N VAL A 18 15.96 3.32 -3.40
CA VAL A 18 14.68 2.62 -3.66
C VAL A 18 13.58 3.66 -3.75
N PRO A 19 12.96 3.91 -4.93
CA PRO A 19 11.83 4.82 -5.04
C PRO A 19 10.66 4.36 -4.17
N CYS A 20 10.04 5.32 -3.50
CA CYS A 20 8.95 5.04 -2.57
C CYS A 20 7.74 5.95 -2.76
N TYR A 21 6.61 5.52 -2.23
CA TYR A 21 5.41 6.33 -2.08
C TYR A 21 4.91 6.29 -0.63
N THR A 22 4.09 7.27 -0.28
CA THR A 22 3.39 7.32 0.99
C THR A 22 1.94 7.78 0.80
N HIS A 23 1.18 7.89 1.89
CA HIS A 23 -0.26 8.10 1.86
C HIS A 23 -0.63 9.57 2.09
N ALA A 24 -1.50 10.09 1.24
CA ALA A 24 -2.19 11.36 1.41
C ALA A 24 -3.67 11.11 1.66
N GLU A 25 -4.09 11.24 2.91
CA GLU A 25 -5.46 11.06 3.33
C GLU A 25 -6.05 12.37 3.80
N GLY A 26 -7.34 12.59 3.53
CA GLY A 26 -8.08 13.75 3.98
C GLY A 26 -9.56 13.42 4.15
N ALA A 27 -10.26 14.10 5.05
CA ALA A 27 -11.71 13.95 5.20
C ALA A 27 -12.46 14.53 3.99
N THR A 28 -11.86 15.50 3.31
CA THR A 28 -12.37 16.16 2.12
C THR A 28 -11.39 16.05 0.95
N ILE A 29 -11.87 16.31 -0.27
CA ILE A 29 -11.02 16.37 -1.47
C ILE A 29 -9.96 17.47 -1.32
N GLU A 30 -10.33 18.61 -0.78
CA GLU A 30 -9.44 19.76 -0.56
C GLU A 30 -8.31 19.43 0.40
N GLU A 31 -8.61 18.79 1.51
CA GLU A 31 -7.59 18.34 2.49
C GLU A 31 -6.64 17.31 1.87
N CYS A 32 -7.18 16.37 1.09
CA CYS A 32 -6.35 15.39 0.39
C CYS A 32 -5.41 16.06 -0.63
N ILE A 33 -5.91 17.04 -1.41
CA ILE A 33 -5.10 17.83 -2.35
C ILE A 33 -4.00 18.58 -1.61
N GLN A 34 -4.32 19.22 -0.49
CA GLN A 34 -3.33 19.91 0.35
C GLN A 34 -2.25 18.94 0.82
N LYS A 35 -2.65 17.77 1.35
CA LYS A 35 -1.71 16.75 1.83
C LYS A 35 -0.79 16.22 0.73
N VAL A 36 -1.32 16.01 -0.48
CA VAL A 36 -0.50 15.66 -1.65
C VAL A 36 0.54 16.74 -1.94
N GLY A 37 0.18 18.03 -1.82
CA GLY A 37 1.12 19.15 -1.98
C GLY A 37 2.25 19.11 -0.94
N GLU A 38 1.92 18.94 0.34
CA GLU A 38 2.89 18.83 1.44
C GLU A 38 3.88 17.67 1.21
N LEU A 39 3.38 16.50 0.79
CA LEU A 39 4.22 15.34 0.52
C LEU A 39 5.11 15.54 -0.72
N LYS A 40 4.59 16.20 -1.75
CA LYS A 40 5.38 16.58 -2.93
C LYS A 40 6.52 17.52 -2.56
N GLU A 41 6.28 18.51 -1.68
CA GLU A 41 7.32 19.42 -1.16
C GLU A 41 8.39 18.67 -0.34
N ARG A 42 8.02 17.59 0.33
CA ARG A 42 8.94 16.68 1.04
C ARG A 42 9.72 15.75 0.09
N GLY A 43 9.50 15.84 -1.22
CA GLY A 43 10.24 15.12 -2.25
C GLY A 43 9.59 13.84 -2.76
N TYR A 44 8.40 13.45 -2.28
CA TYR A 44 7.70 12.30 -2.84
C TYR A 44 7.27 12.57 -4.30
N ARG A 45 7.50 11.58 -5.15
CA ARG A 45 7.18 11.63 -6.59
C ARG A 45 6.05 10.70 -6.98
N CYS A 46 5.69 9.79 -6.09
CA CYS A 46 4.52 8.95 -6.17
C CYS A 46 3.76 9.04 -4.84
N ILE A 47 2.45 9.21 -4.89
CA ILE A 47 1.62 9.40 -3.70
C ILE A 47 0.33 8.61 -3.86
N ARG A 48 -0.03 7.83 -2.83
CA ARG A 48 -1.34 7.19 -2.71
C ARG A 48 -2.34 8.21 -2.16
N ALA A 49 -3.31 8.60 -2.97
CA ALA A 49 -4.31 9.59 -2.58
C ALA A 49 -5.65 8.93 -2.23
N GLN A 50 -6.26 9.37 -1.12
CA GLN A 50 -7.48 8.80 -0.60
C GLN A 50 -8.33 9.81 0.16
N VAL A 51 -9.64 9.82 -0.06
CA VAL A 51 -10.58 10.69 0.63
C VAL A 51 -11.51 9.87 1.52
N GLY A 52 -11.70 10.35 2.78
CA GLY A 52 -12.70 9.81 3.71
C GLY A 52 -12.43 8.42 4.25
N GLY A 53 -11.19 8.04 4.51
CA GLY A 53 -10.84 6.76 5.16
C GLY A 53 -11.46 5.56 4.44
N TYR A 54 -11.02 5.26 3.23
CA TYR A 54 -11.58 4.28 2.30
C TYR A 54 -13.02 4.56 1.82
N GLY A 55 -13.45 5.81 1.92
CA GLY A 55 -14.60 6.37 1.23
C GLY A 55 -15.97 6.05 1.82
N GLY A 56 -16.92 6.87 1.47
CA GLY A 56 -18.34 6.56 1.62
C GLY A 56 -19.01 7.02 2.91
N LYS A 57 -18.35 7.81 3.76
CA LYS A 57 -18.99 8.37 4.98
C LYS A 57 -20.20 9.28 4.68
N ASP A 58 -20.20 9.95 3.53
CA ASP A 58 -21.30 10.83 3.13
C ASP A 58 -22.25 10.11 2.19
N MET A 59 -23.14 9.34 2.75
CA MET A 59 -24.20 8.71 1.99
C MET A 59 -25.29 9.74 1.62
N PRO A 60 -25.82 9.71 0.39
CA PRO A 60 -26.92 10.59 0.00
C PRO A 60 -28.24 10.28 0.72
N HIS A 61 -28.32 9.12 1.34
CA HIS A 61 -29.52 8.65 2.03
C HIS A 61 -29.16 8.06 3.39
N GLN A 62 -30.02 8.29 4.37
CA GLN A 62 -29.89 7.66 5.68
C GLN A 62 -30.23 6.17 5.59
N PRO A 63 -29.56 5.33 6.40
CA PRO A 63 -29.92 3.91 6.48
C PRO A 63 -31.36 3.74 7.00
N PRO A 64 -32.02 2.59 6.71
CA PRO A 64 -33.35 2.31 7.18
C PRO A 64 -33.47 2.42 8.72
N GLU A 65 -34.69 2.77 9.19
CA GLU A 65 -34.98 2.80 10.63
C GLU A 65 -34.70 1.44 11.27
N GLY A 66 -34.03 1.43 12.43
CA GLY A 66 -33.63 0.22 13.14
C GLY A 66 -32.36 -0.45 12.61
N SER A 67 -31.66 0.18 11.69
CA SER A 67 -30.32 -0.27 11.26
C SER A 67 -29.33 -0.25 12.42
N PHE A 68 -28.37 -1.19 12.40
CA PHE A 68 -27.32 -1.27 13.40
C PHE A 68 -26.38 -0.05 13.32
N GLU A 69 -25.82 0.34 14.43
CA GLU A 69 -24.73 1.31 14.47
C GLU A 69 -23.50 0.76 13.73
N GLY A 70 -22.70 1.64 13.16
CA GLY A 70 -21.46 1.29 12.47
C GLY A 70 -21.07 2.25 11.35
N CYS A 71 -20.01 1.93 10.66
CA CYS A 71 -19.50 2.69 9.52
C CYS A 71 -20.28 2.31 8.25
N TYR A 72 -21.07 3.23 7.74
CA TYR A 72 -21.81 3.03 6.50
C TYR A 72 -20.99 3.47 5.29
N TYR A 73 -21.16 2.74 4.18
CA TYR A 73 -20.38 2.89 2.98
C TYR A 73 -21.27 2.72 1.74
N ASP A 74 -21.23 3.69 0.84
CA ASP A 74 -21.89 3.60 -0.46
C ASP A 74 -20.84 3.44 -1.57
N PRO A 75 -20.75 2.26 -2.24
CA PRO A 75 -19.77 2.03 -3.30
C PRO A 75 -19.88 3.04 -4.46
N LYS A 76 -21.08 3.52 -4.78
CA LYS A 76 -21.29 4.48 -5.87
C LYS A 76 -20.74 5.87 -5.52
N GLU A 77 -21.02 6.34 -4.30
CA GLU A 77 -20.46 7.61 -3.84
C GLU A 77 -18.95 7.53 -3.67
N TYR A 78 -18.44 6.41 -3.20
CA TYR A 78 -17.00 6.16 -3.14
C TYR A 78 -16.34 6.30 -4.52
N MET A 79 -16.81 5.56 -5.54
CA MET A 79 -16.24 5.62 -6.88
C MET A 79 -16.30 7.04 -7.46
N LYS A 80 -17.45 7.72 -7.31
CA LYS A 80 -17.65 9.09 -7.77
C LYS A 80 -16.68 10.08 -7.11
N LYS A 81 -16.57 10.05 -5.78
CA LYS A 81 -15.66 10.94 -5.02
C LYS A 81 -14.19 10.68 -5.37
N THR A 82 -13.82 9.41 -5.53
CA THR A 82 -12.46 9.05 -5.91
C THR A 82 -12.12 9.58 -7.30
N ILE A 83 -12.99 9.42 -8.29
CA ILE A 83 -12.78 9.97 -9.63
C ILE A 83 -12.63 11.51 -9.55
N GLN A 84 -13.51 12.19 -8.82
CA GLN A 84 -13.42 13.65 -8.63
C GLN A 84 -12.11 14.07 -7.96
N LEU A 85 -11.66 13.33 -6.93
CA LEU A 85 -10.37 13.59 -6.29
C LEU A 85 -9.23 13.55 -7.31
N PHE A 86 -9.15 12.48 -8.11
CA PHE A 86 -8.06 12.30 -9.07
C PHE A 86 -8.13 13.28 -10.26
N GLU A 87 -9.32 13.66 -10.71
CA GLU A 87 -9.50 14.74 -11.67
C GLU A 87 -8.92 16.06 -11.12
N ARG A 88 -9.27 16.43 -9.89
CA ARG A 88 -8.77 17.62 -9.23
C ARG A 88 -7.26 17.56 -8.96
N LEU A 89 -6.73 16.40 -8.60
CA LEU A 89 -5.28 16.22 -8.45
C LEU A 89 -4.53 16.41 -9.76
N ARG A 90 -5.06 15.90 -10.87
CA ARG A 90 -4.47 16.11 -12.21
C ARG A 90 -4.57 17.57 -12.66
N GLU A 91 -5.67 18.26 -12.38
CA GLU A 91 -5.81 19.70 -12.62
C GLU A 91 -4.80 20.52 -11.81
N THR A 92 -4.54 20.13 -10.55
CA THR A 92 -3.68 20.89 -9.63
C THR A 92 -2.20 20.63 -9.85
N TYR A 93 -1.80 19.36 -10.00
CA TYR A 93 -0.39 18.95 -10.02
C TYR A 93 0.10 18.42 -11.37
N GLY A 94 -0.78 18.29 -12.36
CA GLY A 94 -0.43 17.80 -13.70
C GLY A 94 -0.08 16.31 -13.73
N TRP A 95 0.80 15.96 -14.66
CA TRP A 95 1.14 14.58 -15.00
C TRP A 95 2.54 14.14 -14.53
N ASP A 96 3.33 15.07 -14.00
CA ASP A 96 4.69 14.79 -13.51
C ASP A 96 4.71 14.12 -12.13
N LEU A 97 3.57 14.16 -11.41
CA LEU A 97 3.36 13.46 -10.16
C LEU A 97 2.69 12.12 -10.43
N GLU A 98 3.33 11.03 -10.03
CA GLU A 98 2.71 9.71 -10.05
C GLU A 98 1.69 9.60 -8.91
N LEU A 99 0.55 9.01 -9.21
CA LEU A 99 -0.53 8.82 -8.26
C LEU A 99 -0.98 7.37 -8.26
N CYS A 100 -1.18 6.78 -7.09
CA CYS A 100 -1.83 5.49 -6.95
C CYS A 100 -3.05 5.60 -6.02
N HIS A 101 -3.91 4.61 -6.09
CA HIS A 101 -5.12 4.52 -5.28
C HIS A 101 -5.35 3.08 -4.86
N ASP A 102 -5.75 2.92 -3.62
CA ASP A 102 -6.09 1.64 -3.03
C ASP A 102 -7.61 1.56 -2.82
N VAL A 103 -8.23 0.57 -3.42
CA VAL A 103 -9.67 0.29 -3.28
C VAL A 103 -9.95 -0.47 -1.98
N HIS A 104 -8.94 -1.20 -1.50
CA HIS A 104 -9.00 -1.97 -0.26
C HIS A 104 -10.20 -2.92 -0.22
N GLU A 105 -10.34 -3.74 -1.29
CA GLU A 105 -11.33 -4.81 -1.52
C GLU A 105 -12.81 -4.38 -1.46
N ARG A 106 -13.09 -3.08 -1.51
CA ARG A 106 -14.42 -2.53 -1.22
C ARG A 106 -15.45 -2.65 -2.33
N LEU A 107 -15.04 -3.06 -3.52
CA LEU A 107 -15.95 -3.12 -4.67
C LEU A 107 -16.41 -4.55 -4.95
N ARG A 108 -17.59 -4.64 -5.55
CA ARG A 108 -18.07 -5.88 -6.18
C ARG A 108 -17.43 -6.00 -7.57
N PRO A 109 -17.34 -7.22 -8.14
CA PRO A 109 -16.66 -7.43 -9.41
C PRO A 109 -17.12 -6.51 -10.55
N SER A 110 -18.44 -6.30 -10.70
CA SER A 110 -18.98 -5.40 -11.73
C SER A 110 -18.55 -3.94 -11.52
N ASP A 111 -18.55 -3.49 -10.27
CA ASP A 111 -18.17 -2.12 -9.91
C ASP A 111 -16.67 -1.92 -10.09
N ALA A 112 -15.85 -2.92 -9.73
CA ALA A 112 -14.41 -2.90 -9.95
C ALA A 112 -14.02 -2.79 -11.44
N VAL A 113 -14.73 -3.51 -12.32
CA VAL A 113 -14.52 -3.41 -13.79
C VAL A 113 -14.83 -2.00 -14.29
N MET A 114 -15.98 -1.44 -13.89
CA MET A 114 -16.37 -0.07 -14.28
C MET A 114 -15.38 0.96 -13.73
N PHE A 115 -15.06 0.86 -12.44
CA PHE A 115 -14.18 1.82 -11.78
C PHE A 115 -12.77 1.82 -12.37
N ALA A 116 -12.17 0.65 -12.58
CA ALA A 116 -10.85 0.55 -13.21
C ALA A 116 -10.86 1.16 -14.63
N LYS A 117 -11.96 1.01 -15.39
CA LYS A 117 -12.14 1.63 -16.70
C LYS A 117 -12.25 3.16 -16.61
N ASP A 118 -13.03 3.67 -15.67
CA ASP A 118 -13.21 5.11 -15.48
C ASP A 118 -11.92 5.81 -15.03
N MET A 119 -11.08 5.12 -14.24
CA MET A 119 -9.77 5.62 -13.78
C MET A 119 -8.69 5.62 -14.88
N GLU A 120 -8.88 4.91 -16.00
CA GLU A 120 -7.88 4.78 -17.06
C GLU A 120 -7.43 6.15 -17.62
N LYS A 121 -8.37 7.09 -17.81
CA LYS A 121 -8.08 8.45 -18.30
C LYS A 121 -7.18 9.25 -17.33
N LEU A 122 -7.11 8.85 -16.07
CA LEU A 122 -6.36 9.53 -15.01
C LEU A 122 -4.92 8.99 -14.88
N ARG A 123 -4.56 7.94 -15.61
CA ARG A 123 -3.21 7.37 -15.74
C ARG A 123 -2.55 7.17 -14.37
N LEU A 124 -3.14 6.31 -13.56
CA LEU A 124 -2.57 5.96 -12.27
C LEU A 124 -1.26 5.17 -12.45
N PHE A 125 -0.37 5.29 -11.48
CA PHE A 125 0.78 4.39 -11.36
C PHE A 125 0.30 2.96 -11.17
N PHE A 126 -0.68 2.75 -10.28
CA PHE A 126 -1.52 1.56 -10.21
C PHE A 126 -2.84 1.83 -9.47
N LEU A 127 -3.81 0.97 -9.70
CA LEU A 127 -5.02 0.82 -8.91
C LEU A 127 -4.89 -0.48 -8.11
N GLU A 128 -4.94 -0.36 -6.78
CA GLU A 128 -4.64 -1.43 -5.84
C GLU A 128 -5.91 -2.10 -5.33
N ASP A 129 -5.81 -3.39 -5.05
CA ASP A 129 -6.76 -4.24 -4.35
C ASP A 129 -8.24 -3.94 -4.67
N CYS A 130 -8.55 -3.96 -5.98
CA CYS A 130 -9.91 -3.71 -6.46
C CYS A 130 -10.95 -4.69 -5.88
N LEU A 131 -10.51 -5.91 -5.54
CA LEU A 131 -11.33 -7.01 -5.07
C LEU A 131 -10.60 -7.80 -3.98
N SER A 132 -11.35 -8.50 -3.14
CA SER A 132 -10.76 -9.40 -2.14
C SER A 132 -10.06 -10.61 -2.77
N PRO A 133 -9.14 -11.27 -2.03
CA PRO A 133 -8.45 -12.47 -2.50
C PRO A 133 -9.39 -13.58 -2.99
N GLU A 134 -10.55 -13.75 -2.36
CA GLU A 134 -11.56 -14.75 -2.75
C GLU A 134 -12.19 -14.46 -4.12
N GLN A 135 -12.03 -13.23 -4.60
CA GLN A 135 -12.57 -12.77 -5.87
C GLN A 135 -11.47 -12.58 -6.94
N SER A 136 -10.26 -13.05 -6.70
CA SER A 136 -9.11 -12.91 -7.61
C SER A 136 -9.39 -13.38 -9.04
N GLY A 137 -10.23 -14.41 -9.23
CA GLY A 137 -10.63 -14.89 -10.55
C GLY A 137 -11.36 -13.86 -11.44
N TRP A 138 -11.82 -12.74 -10.87
CA TRP A 138 -12.44 -11.64 -11.62
C TRP A 138 -11.43 -10.64 -12.20
N PHE A 139 -10.17 -10.67 -11.78
CA PHE A 139 -9.13 -9.79 -12.32
C PHE A 139 -8.97 -9.91 -13.83
N LYS A 140 -9.19 -11.10 -14.37
CA LYS A 140 -9.24 -11.31 -15.82
C LYS A 140 -10.24 -10.39 -16.53
N GLN A 141 -11.42 -10.21 -15.97
CA GLN A 141 -12.43 -9.31 -16.54
C GLN A 141 -12.03 -7.84 -16.41
N ILE A 142 -11.43 -7.44 -15.28
CA ILE A 142 -10.91 -6.09 -15.12
C ILE A 142 -9.84 -5.84 -16.19
N ARG A 143 -8.86 -6.72 -16.31
CA ARG A 143 -7.76 -6.62 -17.28
C ARG A 143 -8.25 -6.58 -18.74
N GLN A 144 -9.29 -7.31 -19.09
CA GLN A 144 -9.85 -7.30 -20.45
C GLN A 144 -10.57 -6.01 -20.82
N ASN A 145 -10.98 -5.20 -19.84
CA ASN A 145 -11.78 -3.99 -20.04
C ASN A 145 -11.03 -2.68 -19.84
N CYS A 146 -9.81 -2.70 -19.26
CA CYS A 146 -9.04 -1.48 -19.05
C CYS A 146 -7.52 -1.72 -19.17
N ALA A 147 -6.81 -0.62 -19.44
CA ALA A 147 -5.35 -0.56 -19.44
C ALA A 147 -4.78 0.06 -18.14
N THR A 148 -5.61 0.34 -17.16
CA THR A 148 -5.16 0.83 -15.84
C THR A 148 -4.22 -0.22 -15.23
N PRO A 149 -2.99 0.16 -14.82
CA PRO A 149 -2.13 -0.77 -14.12
C PRO A 149 -2.77 -1.26 -12.83
N LEU A 150 -2.74 -2.56 -12.58
CA LEU A 150 -3.37 -3.21 -11.43
C LEU A 150 -2.31 -3.73 -10.47
N ALA A 151 -2.56 -3.51 -9.19
CA ALA A 151 -1.76 -4.04 -8.09
C ALA A 151 -2.64 -4.85 -7.15
N MET A 152 -2.11 -5.92 -6.56
CA MET A 152 -2.84 -6.72 -5.59
C MET A 152 -1.90 -7.52 -4.70
N GLY A 153 -2.35 -7.78 -3.46
CA GLY A 153 -1.76 -8.86 -2.70
C GLY A 153 -1.47 -8.64 -1.23
N GLU A 154 -1.82 -7.55 -0.61
CA GLU A 154 -1.50 -7.30 0.81
C GLU A 154 -2.10 -8.37 1.75
N LEU A 155 -3.24 -8.96 1.39
CA LEU A 155 -3.90 -10.02 2.14
C LEU A 155 -3.48 -11.44 1.75
N PHE A 156 -2.60 -11.61 0.77
CA PHE A 156 -2.18 -12.93 0.32
C PHE A 156 -1.28 -13.64 1.34
N ASN A 157 -1.57 -14.93 1.56
CA ASN A 157 -0.85 -15.77 2.52
C ASN A 157 -0.20 -16.99 1.89
N ASN A 158 -0.68 -17.44 0.74
CA ASN A 158 -0.20 -18.68 0.11
C ASN A 158 -0.14 -18.59 -1.43
N PRO A 159 0.69 -19.42 -2.08
CA PRO A 159 0.90 -19.37 -3.52
C PRO A 159 -0.34 -19.54 -4.38
N ASN A 160 -1.39 -20.21 -3.91
CA ASN A 160 -2.60 -20.43 -4.69
C ASN A 160 -3.36 -19.12 -4.95
N GLU A 161 -3.15 -18.08 -4.12
CA GLU A 161 -3.81 -16.79 -4.24
C GLU A 161 -3.21 -15.91 -5.34
N TRP A 162 -1.90 -16.00 -5.57
CA TRP A 162 -1.21 -15.13 -6.55
C TRP A 162 -0.70 -15.83 -7.80
N MET A 163 -0.56 -17.17 -7.79
CA MET A 163 0.04 -17.90 -8.91
C MET A 163 -0.70 -17.64 -10.22
N GLY A 164 -2.04 -17.73 -10.20
CA GLY A 164 -2.87 -17.46 -11.38
C GLY A 164 -2.74 -16.03 -11.87
N LEU A 165 -2.84 -15.05 -10.98
CA LEU A 165 -2.73 -13.63 -11.32
C LEU A 165 -1.41 -13.29 -12.00
N ILE A 166 -0.31 -13.90 -11.56
CA ILE A 166 1.02 -13.69 -12.14
C ILE A 166 1.14 -14.43 -13.49
N THR A 167 0.82 -15.72 -13.54
CA THR A 167 1.04 -16.55 -14.75
C THR A 167 0.13 -16.18 -15.90
N GLU A 168 -1.09 -15.71 -15.61
CA GLU A 168 -2.05 -15.20 -16.61
C GLU A 168 -1.85 -13.71 -16.92
N ARG A 169 -0.93 -13.02 -16.20
CA ARG A 169 -0.64 -11.58 -16.34
C ARG A 169 -1.87 -10.70 -16.11
N GLU A 170 -2.62 -11.02 -15.09
CA GLU A 170 -3.85 -10.29 -14.74
C GLU A 170 -3.59 -9.05 -13.89
N ILE A 171 -2.37 -8.93 -13.31
CA ILE A 171 -1.88 -7.77 -12.56
C ILE A 171 -0.55 -7.28 -13.14
N ASP A 172 -0.16 -6.06 -12.80
CA ASP A 172 1.12 -5.45 -13.19
C ASP A 172 2.10 -5.38 -12.01
N TYR A 173 1.55 -5.33 -10.79
CA TYR A 173 2.32 -5.25 -9.56
C TYR A 173 1.78 -6.26 -8.54
N ILE A 174 2.71 -6.98 -7.89
CA ILE A 174 2.40 -7.81 -6.73
C ILE A 174 2.72 -7.04 -5.44
N ARG A 175 1.75 -6.98 -4.51
CA ARG A 175 1.82 -6.18 -3.27
C ARG A 175 1.79 -7.01 -1.99
N ILE A 176 2.43 -8.14 -2.00
CA ILE A 176 2.43 -9.08 -0.87
C ILE A 176 3.08 -8.47 0.37
N HIS A 177 2.51 -8.75 1.53
CA HIS A 177 3.09 -8.42 2.83
C HIS A 177 4.10 -9.50 3.24
N LEU A 178 5.36 -9.09 3.44
CA LEU A 178 6.49 -9.99 3.65
C LEU A 178 6.29 -10.98 4.81
N SER A 179 5.77 -10.51 5.95
CA SER A 179 5.60 -11.34 7.14
C SER A 179 4.48 -12.37 6.97
N GLN A 180 3.41 -12.04 6.26
CA GLN A 180 2.25 -12.92 6.05
C GLN A 180 2.59 -14.14 5.20
N ILE A 181 3.49 -13.99 4.22
CA ILE A 181 3.92 -15.10 3.37
C ILE A 181 5.07 -15.93 3.95
N GLY A 182 5.56 -15.61 5.16
CA GLY A 182 6.62 -16.34 5.83
C GLY A 182 8.04 -15.83 5.60
N GLY A 183 8.19 -14.57 5.20
CA GLY A 183 9.47 -13.84 5.18
C GLY A 183 10.26 -13.94 3.88
N ILE A 184 11.57 -13.80 3.97
CA ILE A 184 12.51 -13.60 2.86
C ILE A 184 12.52 -14.76 1.85
N THR A 185 12.47 -15.99 2.31
CA THR A 185 12.61 -17.17 1.43
C THR A 185 11.45 -17.28 0.43
N PRO A 186 10.16 -17.21 0.83
CA PRO A 186 9.07 -17.17 -0.13
C PRO A 186 9.07 -15.87 -0.97
N ALA A 187 9.40 -14.71 -0.39
CA ALA A 187 9.48 -13.46 -1.13
C ALA A 187 10.44 -13.54 -2.33
N ARG A 188 11.62 -14.11 -2.16
CA ARG A 188 12.58 -14.31 -3.26
C ARG A 188 12.04 -15.23 -4.36
N LYS A 189 11.20 -16.22 -4.02
CA LYS A 189 10.54 -17.08 -5.03
C LYS A 189 9.49 -16.29 -5.80
N VAL A 190 8.73 -15.43 -5.11
CA VAL A 190 7.75 -14.53 -5.74
C VAL A 190 8.46 -13.56 -6.70
N ILE A 191 9.56 -12.94 -6.29
CA ILE A 191 10.37 -12.05 -7.16
C ILE A 191 10.75 -12.76 -8.46
N ALA A 192 11.32 -13.96 -8.36
CA ALA A 192 11.78 -14.72 -9.52
C ALA A 192 10.62 -15.13 -10.44
N LEU A 193 9.49 -15.52 -9.88
CA LEU A 193 8.27 -15.81 -10.63
C LEU A 193 7.76 -14.57 -11.36
N CYS A 194 7.60 -13.46 -10.64
CA CYS A 194 7.13 -12.19 -11.21
C CYS A 194 8.04 -11.71 -12.34
N ASP A 195 9.36 -11.78 -12.16
CA ASP A 195 10.34 -11.37 -13.18
C ASP A 195 10.15 -12.18 -14.49
N ALA A 196 9.96 -13.50 -14.38
CA ALA A 196 9.72 -14.37 -15.53
C ALA A 196 8.44 -14.05 -16.33
N PHE A 197 7.44 -13.46 -15.68
CA PHE A 197 6.16 -13.10 -16.29
C PHE A 197 6.00 -11.61 -16.58
N GLY A 198 7.02 -10.78 -16.27
CA GLY A 198 7.02 -9.33 -16.50
C GLY A 198 6.17 -8.56 -15.48
N ILE A 199 5.93 -9.14 -14.32
CA ILE A 199 5.24 -8.50 -13.19
C ILE A 199 6.26 -7.83 -12.29
N ARG A 200 5.94 -6.64 -11.79
CA ARG A 200 6.80 -5.86 -10.90
C ARG A 200 6.43 -6.09 -9.44
N THR A 201 7.39 -5.91 -8.55
CA THR A 201 7.14 -5.96 -7.10
C THR A 201 6.88 -4.57 -6.54
N ALA A 202 5.95 -4.49 -5.59
CA ALA A 202 5.64 -3.28 -4.81
C ALA A 202 5.19 -3.73 -3.42
N TRP A 203 6.15 -4.13 -2.56
CA TRP A 203 5.83 -4.74 -1.27
C TRP A 203 4.96 -3.87 -0.39
N HIS A 204 3.95 -4.49 0.22
CA HIS A 204 3.13 -3.86 1.24
C HIS A 204 4.03 -3.42 2.42
N GLY A 205 3.91 -2.18 2.84
CA GLY A 205 4.78 -1.58 3.85
C GLY A 205 4.13 -0.40 4.58
N PRO A 206 2.92 -0.57 5.15
CA PRO A 206 2.23 0.46 5.91
C PRO A 206 2.79 0.59 7.33
N ILE A 207 2.06 1.31 8.18
CA ILE A 207 2.46 1.60 9.57
C ILE A 207 2.57 0.34 10.46
N ASP A 208 1.89 -0.74 10.12
CA ASP A 208 1.92 -2.02 10.86
C ASP A 208 3.16 -2.87 10.57
N LEU A 209 3.99 -2.48 9.59
CA LEU A 209 5.27 -3.12 9.33
C LEU A 209 6.39 -2.46 10.13
N THR A 210 7.10 -3.25 10.93
CA THR A 210 8.22 -2.75 11.74
C THR A 210 9.36 -2.21 10.88
N PRO A 211 10.24 -1.32 11.41
CA PRO A 211 11.45 -0.87 10.70
C PRO A 211 12.37 -2.00 10.23
N ILE A 212 12.38 -3.15 10.91
CA ILE A 212 13.09 -4.37 10.46
C ILE A 212 12.44 -4.91 9.17
N GLY A 213 11.11 -5.02 9.16
CA GLY A 213 10.36 -5.47 7.98
C GLY A 213 10.57 -4.54 6.78
N HIS A 214 10.48 -3.24 7.00
CA HIS A 214 10.79 -2.23 5.97
C HIS A 214 12.21 -2.37 5.42
N ALA A 215 13.21 -2.52 6.29
CA ALA A 215 14.59 -2.72 5.84
C ALA A 215 14.74 -3.99 5.01
N VAL A 216 14.06 -5.08 5.37
CA VAL A 216 14.06 -6.32 4.58
C VAL A 216 13.42 -6.11 3.21
N ASN A 217 12.27 -5.42 3.13
CA ASN A 217 11.65 -5.05 1.86
C ASN A 217 12.65 -4.28 0.99
N ILE A 218 13.31 -3.26 1.54
CA ILE A 218 14.30 -2.44 0.81
C ILE A 218 15.49 -3.29 0.34
N HIS A 219 15.98 -4.25 1.15
CA HIS A 219 17.02 -5.18 0.69
C HIS A 219 16.56 -6.03 -0.51
N LEU A 220 15.32 -6.52 -0.51
CA LEU A 220 14.73 -7.24 -1.63
C LEU A 220 14.61 -6.34 -2.87
N ASP A 221 14.15 -5.10 -2.69
CA ASP A 221 14.03 -4.12 -3.75
C ASP A 221 15.38 -3.76 -4.37
N MET A 222 16.42 -3.69 -3.57
CA MET A 222 17.80 -3.41 -4.03
C MET A 222 18.32 -4.45 -5.01
N VAL A 223 17.91 -5.72 -4.85
CA VAL A 223 18.41 -6.84 -5.68
C VAL A 223 17.44 -7.28 -6.79
N SER A 224 16.23 -6.74 -6.82
CA SER A 224 15.16 -7.16 -7.74
C SER A 224 15.17 -6.32 -9.01
N PRO A 225 15.53 -6.84 -10.20
CA PRO A 225 15.47 -6.08 -11.45
C PRO A 225 14.05 -5.59 -11.78
N ASN A 226 13.05 -6.43 -11.48
CA ASN A 226 11.62 -6.18 -11.70
C ASN A 226 10.94 -5.40 -10.58
N PHE A 227 11.68 -4.70 -9.73
CA PHE A 227 11.12 -3.82 -8.71
C PHE A 227 10.33 -2.65 -9.33
N GLY A 228 9.21 -2.29 -8.71
CA GLY A 228 8.36 -1.17 -9.09
C GLY A 228 8.52 0.04 -8.18
N ILE A 229 7.92 -0.04 -7.02
CA ILE A 229 7.94 1.01 -6.00
C ILE A 229 7.76 0.40 -4.61
N GLN A 230 8.31 1.04 -3.58
CA GLN A 230 8.14 0.62 -2.19
C GLN A 230 7.11 1.51 -1.47
N GLU A 231 6.16 0.89 -0.82
CA GLU A 231 5.31 1.58 0.15
C GLU A 231 6.12 1.94 1.39
N TRP A 232 5.97 3.18 1.86
CA TRP A 232 6.70 3.68 3.00
C TRP A 232 5.79 4.38 3.99
N SER A 233 5.82 3.93 5.24
CA SER A 233 5.14 4.63 6.32
C SER A 233 5.88 5.91 6.68
N ASP A 234 5.20 7.03 6.58
CA ASP A 234 5.74 8.35 6.88
C ASP A 234 6.14 8.52 8.35
N THR A 235 5.55 7.75 9.25
CA THR A 235 5.91 7.70 10.69
C THR A 235 7.37 7.28 10.91
N ASN A 236 7.97 6.53 10.00
CA ASN A 236 9.39 6.21 10.06
C ASN A 236 10.32 7.42 9.82
N THR A 237 9.79 8.50 9.25
CA THR A 237 10.53 9.73 8.93
C THR A 237 10.16 10.91 9.81
N LEU A 238 8.99 10.89 10.44
CA LEU A 238 8.56 11.95 11.36
C LEU A 238 9.23 11.76 12.72
N THR A 239 9.84 12.82 13.25
CA THR A 239 10.50 12.81 14.57
C THR A 239 9.69 13.54 15.65
N GLU A 240 8.55 14.12 15.29
CA GLU A 240 7.72 14.96 16.17
C GLU A 240 6.44 14.24 16.66
N ASP A 241 6.06 13.12 16.01
CA ASP A 241 4.93 12.29 16.45
C ASP A 241 5.40 11.35 17.57
N GLU A 242 4.58 11.17 18.63
CA GLU A 242 4.92 10.31 19.77
C GLU A 242 5.22 8.86 19.34
N GLY A 243 4.47 8.32 18.39
CA GLY A 243 4.69 6.98 17.85
C GLY A 243 6.00 6.89 17.07
N ALA A 244 6.32 7.90 16.27
CA ALA A 244 7.59 7.98 15.55
C ALA A 244 8.79 8.12 16.49
N VAL A 245 8.66 8.91 17.55
CA VAL A 245 9.69 9.03 18.61
C VAL A 245 9.95 7.66 19.24
N ALA A 246 8.91 6.91 19.59
CA ALA A 246 9.04 5.56 20.15
C ALA A 246 9.76 4.60 19.18
N LEU A 247 9.43 4.63 17.88
CA LEU A 247 10.11 3.82 16.87
C LEU A 247 11.61 4.11 16.82
N HIS A 248 12.00 5.37 16.83
CA HIS A 248 13.41 5.78 16.79
C HIS A 248 14.19 5.49 18.11
N GLN A 249 13.49 5.35 19.23
CA GLN A 249 14.09 4.91 20.49
C GLN A 249 14.29 3.39 20.51
N ILE A 250 13.35 2.63 19.97
CA ILE A 250 13.36 1.17 19.96
C ILE A 250 14.27 0.62 18.87
N PHE A 251 14.25 1.20 17.66
CA PHE A 251 14.96 0.67 16.51
C PHE A 251 16.14 1.54 16.10
N ASN A 252 17.33 0.92 16.01
CA ASN A 252 18.55 1.55 15.56
C ASN A 252 18.81 1.24 14.09
N GLY A 253 19.03 2.27 13.27
CA GLY A 253 19.41 2.11 11.87
C GLY A 253 18.24 2.04 10.90
N ILE A 254 17.11 2.62 11.25
CA ILE A 254 15.94 2.79 10.37
C ILE A 254 16.40 3.37 9.02
N PRO A 255 15.92 2.84 7.88
CA PRO A 255 16.21 3.41 6.57
C PRO A 255 15.80 4.89 6.47
N GLU A 256 16.54 5.67 5.70
CA GLU A 256 16.27 7.09 5.50
C GLU A 256 15.53 7.34 4.19
N MET A 257 14.48 8.16 4.23
CA MET A 257 13.84 8.70 3.03
C MET A 257 14.45 10.06 2.68
N ARG A 258 14.93 10.22 1.44
CA ARG A 258 15.44 11.48 0.89
C ARG A 258 14.96 11.64 -0.55
N ASP A 259 14.27 12.72 -0.83
CA ASP A 259 13.79 13.08 -2.18
C ASP A 259 13.00 11.93 -2.89
N GLY A 260 12.14 11.23 -2.14
CA GLY A 260 11.33 10.13 -2.66
C GLY A 260 12.06 8.80 -2.85
N TYR A 261 13.25 8.66 -2.28
CA TYR A 261 14.03 7.43 -2.29
C TYR A 261 14.42 6.99 -0.89
N LEU A 262 14.40 5.68 -0.67
CA LEU A 262 14.83 5.04 0.57
C LEU A 262 16.27 4.57 0.45
N TYR A 263 17.03 4.74 1.55
CA TYR A 263 18.44 4.39 1.62
C TYR A 263 18.71 3.53 2.87
N LEU A 264 19.41 2.42 2.65
CA LEU A 264 19.96 1.60 3.73
C LEU A 264 21.29 2.19 4.23
N ASN A 265 21.61 1.93 5.49
CA ASN A 265 22.83 2.43 6.14
C ASN A 265 24.12 1.67 5.79
N GLY A 266 24.02 0.61 4.97
CA GLY A 266 25.16 -0.20 4.52
C GLY A 266 25.79 -1.10 5.59
N LYS A 267 25.22 -1.18 6.79
CA LYS A 267 25.72 -2.07 7.83
C LYS A 267 25.49 -3.56 7.47
N PRO A 268 26.31 -4.47 8.03
CA PRO A 268 26.12 -5.93 7.82
C PRO A 268 24.72 -6.42 8.23
N GLY A 269 24.21 -7.42 7.54
CA GLY A 269 22.90 -8.01 7.78
C GLY A 269 21.78 -7.09 7.27
N ILE A 270 20.71 -6.98 8.06
CA ILE A 270 19.53 -6.11 7.77
C ILE A 270 19.88 -4.64 7.98
N GLY A 271 20.87 -4.34 8.84
CA GLY A 271 21.28 -2.98 9.17
C GLY A 271 20.40 -2.28 10.22
N VAL A 272 19.29 -2.89 10.62
CA VAL A 272 18.41 -2.42 11.69
C VAL A 272 18.49 -3.38 12.86
N ASP A 273 18.50 -2.84 14.07
CA ASP A 273 18.53 -3.61 15.32
C ASP A 273 17.52 -3.05 16.33
N ILE A 274 17.09 -3.88 17.28
CA ILE A 274 16.14 -3.50 18.31
C ILE A 274 16.87 -3.28 19.64
N ASP A 275 16.57 -2.19 20.33
CA ASP A 275 16.92 -1.99 21.73
C ASP A 275 15.83 -2.62 22.62
N GLU A 276 16.09 -3.83 23.12
CA GLU A 276 15.13 -4.57 23.97
C GLU A 276 14.78 -3.83 25.26
N LYS A 277 15.70 -3.01 25.80
CA LYS A 277 15.43 -2.22 27.01
C LYS A 277 14.49 -1.07 26.71
N ALA A 278 14.72 -0.35 25.62
CA ALA A 278 13.82 0.70 25.18
C ALA A 278 12.45 0.10 24.81
N ALA A 279 12.41 -1.03 24.14
CA ALA A 279 11.15 -1.71 23.78
C ALA A 279 10.32 -2.09 25.01
N ALA A 280 10.95 -2.45 26.13
CA ALA A 280 10.26 -2.79 27.38
C ALA A 280 9.50 -1.60 28.02
N GLU A 281 9.84 -0.36 27.66
CA GLU A 281 9.13 0.84 28.12
C GLU A 281 7.80 1.05 27.36
N TYR A 282 7.57 0.31 26.28
CA TYR A 282 6.38 0.37 25.43
C TYR A 282 5.65 -0.98 25.39
N PRO A 283 5.04 -1.42 26.49
CA PRO A 283 4.34 -2.70 26.54
C PRO A 283 3.12 -2.68 25.60
N CYS A 284 2.79 -3.83 25.03
CA CYS A 284 1.59 -3.98 24.23
C CYS A 284 0.34 -3.65 25.06
N SER A 285 -0.58 -2.87 24.50
CA SER A 285 -1.88 -2.62 25.12
C SER A 285 -2.70 -3.93 25.16
N GLU A 286 -3.43 -4.15 26.26
CA GLU A 286 -4.43 -5.24 26.35
C GLU A 286 -5.74 -4.86 25.64
N GLU A 287 -5.93 -3.58 25.28
CA GLU A 287 -7.10 -3.10 24.57
C GLU A 287 -7.01 -3.51 23.08
N VAL A 288 -8.04 -4.20 22.62
CA VAL A 288 -8.20 -4.49 21.19
C VAL A 288 -8.64 -3.22 20.47
N VAL A 289 -7.78 -2.67 19.64
CA VAL A 289 -8.14 -1.54 18.79
C VAL A 289 -8.95 -2.06 17.61
N THR A 290 -10.21 -1.63 17.53
CA THR A 290 -11.06 -1.86 16.36
C THR A 290 -11.22 -0.55 15.60
N TRP A 291 -10.99 -0.61 14.28
CA TRP A 291 -11.19 0.54 13.42
C TRP A 291 -12.58 0.47 12.79
N ASP A 292 -13.37 1.53 12.87
CA ASP A 292 -14.73 1.58 12.34
C ASP A 292 -14.80 1.19 10.86
N TRP A 293 -13.77 1.51 10.07
CA TRP A 293 -13.68 1.19 8.67
C TRP A 293 -13.47 -0.32 8.37
N MET A 294 -13.10 -1.13 9.36
CA MET A 294 -12.93 -2.59 9.21
C MET A 294 -14.27 -3.34 9.15
N LEU A 295 -15.36 -2.71 9.57
CA LEU A 295 -16.69 -3.35 9.60
C LEU A 295 -17.73 -2.48 8.87
N PRO A 296 -17.53 -2.20 7.56
CA PRO A 296 -18.43 -1.33 6.83
C PRO A 296 -19.77 -2.00 6.59
N ARG A 297 -20.82 -1.17 6.50
CA ARG A 297 -22.17 -1.56 6.10
C ARG A 297 -22.57 -0.84 4.83
N LEU A 298 -23.27 -1.54 3.95
CA LEU A 298 -23.93 -0.93 2.81
C LEU A 298 -25.09 -0.02 3.25
N PRO A 299 -25.60 0.86 2.38
CA PRO A 299 -26.69 1.77 2.72
C PRO A 299 -27.96 1.09 3.25
N ASP A 300 -28.21 -0.16 2.91
CA ASP A 300 -29.33 -0.96 3.38
C ASP A 300 -29.08 -1.66 4.73
N GLY A 301 -27.92 -1.46 5.34
CA GLY A 301 -27.53 -2.07 6.62
C GLY A 301 -26.80 -3.41 6.48
N THR A 302 -26.64 -3.94 5.27
CA THR A 302 -25.90 -5.19 5.04
C THR A 302 -24.45 -5.03 5.44
N ALA A 303 -23.94 -5.89 6.33
CA ALA A 303 -22.51 -5.94 6.63
C ALA A 303 -21.72 -6.44 5.42
N VAL A 304 -20.65 -5.76 5.10
CA VAL A 304 -19.70 -6.18 4.07
C VAL A 304 -18.39 -6.61 4.71
N ARG A 305 -17.65 -7.45 4.02
CA ARG A 305 -16.30 -7.82 4.45
C ARG A 305 -15.39 -6.61 4.41
N PRO A 306 -14.48 -6.50 5.38
CA PRO A 306 -13.42 -5.51 5.33
C PRO A 306 -12.51 -5.75 4.14
#